data_44ef2a840061b4e83f0f67ce832402a4
#
_entry.id   44ef2a840061b4e83f0f67ce832402a4
#
_cell.length_a   1.000
_cell.length_b   1.000
_cell.length_c   1.000
_cell.angle_alpha   90.00
_cell.angle_beta   90.00
_cell.angle_gamma   90.00
#
_symmetry.space_group_name_H-M   'P 1'
#
loop_
_entity.id
_entity.type
_entity.pdbx_description
1 polymer ?
#
loop_
_entity_poly.entity_id
_entity_poly.type
_entity_poly.pdbx_seq_one_letter_code
_entity_poly.pdbx_strand_id
1 'polypeptide(L)'
;MSPRSQLAALALVVLLVTAGCTTDTQPTPSPAQEISPTETPTEAPETPETGSTERATTSEGDQTTETETTVPTPTVTETPTQTTTKTRTESPTESATPTETPTDSDTTTPEPTETENTPTEADSVTVEGSLPVDADTVFRRVETLMGESVEEPRVVVERGPFSVPNRVADRTVPQVFGLTGWEAKNTTHGITRAGGRLVQLFPGNASEMSIEPVLAHEYAHVIQFQSALPLIELQRDAETTDERIVAGALIEGGAVYVADEYIATHMPEEPSQLSVLAEQYRRATPGYRFFRSRYYFGAQYLHDRLDSPRNLSDAYHNPPESTEALIHNGSVDPEPALTVNLNTSDSWNRALFQNRNWNDTMGELLVRNVLRSELNRSRAAAGAEGWGTDRLFAVSNGTHQAIAWGLRWDTPDDAAEFADAFDAYRERQGPTTPYAYRLERLGSETTVVLAGPPDVLGATTVSGSNATATVTIAG
;
A
#
# COMPACT_ATOMS: atom_id res chain seq x y z
N MET A 1 -12.20 39.82 -2.39
CA MET A 1 -11.85 38.50 -2.95
C MET A 1 -13.13 37.82 -3.37
N SER A 2 -13.28 37.43 -4.62
CA SER A 2 -14.52 36.95 -5.25
C SER A 2 -14.77 35.50 -4.96
N PRO A 3 -16.01 35.03 -4.73
CA PRO A 3 -16.35 33.64 -4.38
C PRO A 3 -16.10 32.62 -5.52
N ARG A 4 -15.54 33.03 -6.65
CA ARG A 4 -15.24 32.17 -7.78
C ARG A 4 -13.87 31.46 -7.72
N SER A 5 -13.00 31.83 -6.78
CA SER A 5 -11.67 31.22 -6.61
C SER A 5 -11.65 30.02 -5.65
N GLN A 6 -12.71 29.77 -4.90
CA GLN A 6 -12.79 28.62 -3.98
C GLN A 6 -13.33 27.33 -4.64
N LEU A 7 -14.04 27.44 -5.76
CA LEU A 7 -14.57 26.26 -6.48
C LEU A 7 -13.56 25.58 -7.40
N ALA A 8 -12.44 26.19 -7.71
CA ALA A 8 -11.40 25.59 -8.56
C ALA A 8 -10.39 24.68 -7.80
N ALA A 9 -10.31 24.82 -6.47
CA ALA A 9 -9.40 24.06 -5.63
C ALA A 9 -9.98 22.67 -5.22
N LEU A 10 -11.30 22.51 -5.28
CA LEU A 10 -11.98 21.26 -4.86
C LEU A 10 -11.95 20.15 -5.92
N ALA A 11 -11.59 20.45 -7.17
CA ALA A 11 -11.64 19.47 -8.25
C ALA A 11 -10.39 18.58 -8.38
N LEU A 12 -9.34 18.81 -7.59
CA LEU A 12 -8.06 18.10 -7.73
C LEU A 12 -7.83 16.97 -6.72
N VAL A 13 -8.66 16.86 -5.69
CA VAL A 13 -8.52 15.86 -4.61
C VAL A 13 -9.21 14.52 -4.92
N VAL A 14 -10.03 14.45 -5.97
CA VAL A 14 -10.98 13.35 -6.26
C VAL A 14 -10.33 12.08 -6.84
N LEU A 15 -9.02 11.91 -6.89
CA LEU A 15 -8.41 10.91 -7.80
C LEU A 15 -7.66 9.76 -7.12
N LEU A 16 -7.75 9.56 -5.81
CA LEU A 16 -6.94 8.54 -5.14
C LEU A 16 -7.69 7.51 -4.29
N VAL A 17 -8.99 7.66 -4.10
CA VAL A 17 -9.75 6.69 -3.30
C VAL A 17 -10.52 5.75 -4.23
N THR A 18 -9.90 4.66 -4.63
CA THR A 18 -10.59 3.53 -5.25
C THR A 18 -10.33 2.31 -4.40
N ALA A 19 -11.24 2.04 -3.49
CA ALA A 19 -11.28 0.79 -2.77
C ALA A 19 -11.78 -0.34 -3.68
N GLY A 20 -11.14 -1.45 -3.64
CA GLY A 20 -11.58 -2.65 -4.33
C GLY A 20 -11.14 -3.86 -3.54
N CYS A 21 -12.01 -4.40 -2.69
CA CYS A 21 -11.81 -5.73 -2.12
C CYS A 21 -12.14 -6.79 -3.17
N THR A 22 -11.23 -7.72 -3.40
CA THR A 22 -11.39 -8.80 -4.35
C THR A 22 -11.49 -10.13 -3.62
N THR A 23 -12.64 -10.78 -3.66
CA THR A 23 -12.76 -12.19 -3.32
C THR A 23 -12.46 -13.03 -4.57
N ASP A 24 -11.46 -13.89 -4.48
CA ASP A 24 -10.99 -14.73 -5.58
C ASP A 24 -11.89 -15.98 -5.70
N THR A 25 -12.93 -15.94 -6.54
CA THR A 25 -13.60 -17.17 -6.98
C THR A 25 -12.93 -17.64 -8.27
N GLN A 26 -12.26 -18.80 -8.20
CA GLN A 26 -11.67 -19.43 -9.38
C GLN A 26 -12.72 -19.63 -10.49
N PRO A 27 -12.43 -19.27 -11.74
CA PRO A 27 -13.30 -19.62 -12.84
C PRO A 27 -13.18 -21.11 -13.15
N THR A 28 -14.32 -21.81 -13.21
CA THR A 28 -14.45 -23.12 -13.82
C THR A 28 -14.00 -23.06 -15.29
N PRO A 29 -13.23 -24.02 -15.80
CA PRO A 29 -12.77 -24.01 -17.18
C PRO A 29 -13.97 -24.15 -18.13
N SER A 30 -14.07 -23.21 -19.04
CA SER A 30 -15.04 -23.23 -20.16
C SER A 30 -14.71 -24.37 -21.12
N PRO A 31 -15.70 -25.10 -21.70
CA PRO A 31 -15.43 -26.21 -22.58
C PRO A 31 -14.81 -25.70 -23.90
N ALA A 32 -13.80 -26.42 -24.35
CA ALA A 32 -13.07 -26.18 -25.58
C ALA A 32 -14.01 -26.10 -26.81
N GLN A 33 -13.87 -25.05 -27.59
CA GLN A 33 -14.42 -25.00 -28.96
C GLN A 33 -13.59 -25.91 -29.86
N GLU A 34 -14.28 -26.85 -30.49
CA GLU A 34 -13.76 -27.68 -31.58
C GLU A 34 -13.31 -26.81 -32.74
N ILE A 35 -12.04 -26.92 -33.11
CA ILE A 35 -11.51 -26.39 -34.36
C ILE A 35 -11.39 -27.56 -35.32
N SER A 36 -12.13 -27.50 -36.44
CA SER A 36 -12.05 -28.41 -37.57
C SER A 36 -10.66 -28.42 -38.21
N PRO A 37 -10.22 -29.60 -38.73
CA PRO A 37 -8.88 -29.75 -39.28
C PRO A 37 -8.79 -29.22 -40.72
N THR A 38 -7.75 -28.46 -41.01
CA THR A 38 -7.33 -28.19 -42.41
C THR A 38 -5.99 -28.86 -42.68
N GLU A 39 -5.95 -29.44 -43.81
CA GLU A 39 -5.12 -30.42 -44.42
C GLU A 39 -3.59 -30.24 -44.33
N THR A 40 -2.93 -31.40 -44.22
CA THR A 40 -1.49 -31.66 -44.33
C THR A 40 -1.01 -31.64 -45.77
N PRO A 41 0.24 -31.31 -46.04
CA PRO A 41 1.03 -32.03 -47.01
C PRO A 41 2.13 -32.86 -46.39
N THR A 42 2.15 -34.08 -46.85
CA THR A 42 3.06 -35.18 -46.66
C THR A 42 4.44 -34.88 -47.26
N GLU A 43 5.52 -35.17 -46.52
CA GLU A 43 6.73 -35.74 -47.10
C GLU A 43 7.48 -36.56 -46.04
N ALA A 44 7.91 -37.75 -46.47
CA ALA A 44 8.46 -38.82 -45.68
C ALA A 44 10.00 -38.92 -45.89
N PRO A 45 10.70 -40.00 -45.48
CA PRO A 45 11.59 -39.96 -44.32
C PRO A 45 13.05 -40.29 -44.69
N GLU A 46 14.01 -39.95 -43.88
CA GLU A 46 15.32 -40.61 -43.88
C GLU A 46 15.79 -40.93 -42.48
N THR A 47 16.07 -42.16 -42.23
CA THR A 47 16.78 -42.80 -41.14
C THR A 47 18.11 -43.36 -41.64
N PRO A 48 18.98 -43.99 -40.80
CA PRO A 48 19.76 -43.50 -39.65
C PRO A 48 21.25 -43.82 -39.84
N GLU A 49 22.14 -43.32 -38.98
CA GLU A 49 23.43 -43.98 -38.76
C GLU A 49 23.88 -44.01 -37.29
N THR A 50 24.24 -45.18 -36.93
CA THR A 50 24.73 -45.75 -35.69
C THR A 50 26.20 -45.49 -35.45
N GLY A 51 26.60 -45.49 -34.17
CA GLY A 51 28.00 -45.67 -33.72
C GLY A 51 28.11 -45.27 -32.25
N SER A 52 27.89 -46.11 -31.31
CA SER A 52 28.67 -47.18 -30.65
C SER A 52 30.08 -46.77 -30.19
N THR A 53 30.30 -46.82 -28.95
CA THR A 53 31.11 -47.69 -28.12
C THR A 53 31.84 -46.92 -27.01
N GLU A 54 31.53 -47.36 -25.82
CA GLU A 54 32.30 -48.00 -24.74
C GLU A 54 33.15 -47.09 -23.83
N ARG A 55 32.81 -47.20 -22.56
CA ARG A 55 33.38 -48.02 -21.45
C ARG A 55 34.59 -47.33 -20.79
N ALA A 56 34.71 -47.15 -19.55
CA ALA A 56 34.64 -47.97 -18.35
C ALA A 56 35.25 -47.22 -17.15
N THR A 57 34.66 -47.38 -15.99
CA THR A 57 35.20 -47.85 -14.69
C THR A 57 36.45 -47.15 -14.14
N THR A 58 36.45 -46.71 -12.91
CA THR A 58 36.57 -47.30 -11.57
C THR A 58 36.82 -46.16 -10.58
N SER A 59 36.07 -46.06 -9.47
CA SER A 59 36.29 -46.66 -8.14
C SER A 59 37.29 -45.94 -7.25
N GLU A 60 36.90 -45.89 -5.98
CA GLU A 60 37.56 -45.56 -4.73
C GLU A 60 37.47 -44.08 -4.34
N GLY A 61 36.79 -43.64 -3.28
CA GLY A 61 36.83 -44.22 -1.94
C GLY A 61 37.73 -43.40 -1.08
N ASP A 62 37.20 -42.35 -0.39
CA ASP A 62 37.78 -42.03 0.90
C ASP A 62 36.75 -41.38 1.82
N GLN A 63 36.68 -41.94 3.03
CA GLN A 63 35.93 -41.46 4.18
C GLN A 63 36.72 -40.37 4.87
N THR A 64 36.10 -39.24 5.13
CA THR A 64 36.56 -38.35 6.18
C THR A 64 35.43 -37.81 7.02
N THR A 65 35.32 -38.43 8.17
CA THR A 65 35.00 -37.98 9.52
C THR A 65 34.27 -36.65 9.68
N GLU A 66 33.02 -36.74 10.11
CA GLU A 66 32.27 -35.65 10.71
C GLU A 66 32.87 -35.25 12.05
N THR A 67 33.24 -33.98 12.19
CA THR A 67 33.55 -33.38 13.49
C THR A 67 32.37 -32.49 13.89
N GLU A 68 31.59 -32.97 14.83
CA GLU A 68 30.57 -32.18 15.54
C GLU A 68 31.26 -31.05 16.30
N THR A 69 30.97 -29.81 15.90
CA THR A 69 31.28 -28.62 16.69
C THR A 69 30.04 -28.23 17.48
N THR A 70 30.05 -28.50 18.76
CA THR A 70 29.06 -28.07 19.73
C THR A 70 29.14 -26.55 19.95
N VAL A 71 28.05 -25.85 19.61
CA VAL A 71 27.85 -24.43 19.92
C VAL A 71 27.45 -24.30 21.40
N PRO A 72 28.09 -23.48 22.22
CA PRO A 72 27.66 -23.23 23.59
C PRO A 72 26.44 -22.35 23.66
N THR A 73 25.42 -22.78 24.37
CA THR A 73 24.22 -22.05 24.77
C THR A 73 24.59 -20.86 25.67
N PRO A 74 24.12 -19.64 25.42
CA PRO A 74 24.33 -18.53 26.36
C PRO A 74 23.42 -18.69 27.59
N THR A 75 24.06 -18.65 28.74
CA THR A 75 23.44 -18.63 30.06
C THR A 75 22.76 -17.29 30.30
N VAL A 76 21.47 -17.32 30.56
CA VAL A 76 20.67 -16.13 30.93
C VAL A 76 21.04 -15.77 32.38
N THR A 77 21.61 -14.57 32.57
CA THR A 77 21.84 -13.97 33.88
C THR A 77 20.63 -13.14 34.26
N GLU A 78 19.90 -13.57 35.25
CA GLU A 78 18.79 -12.82 35.83
C GLU A 78 19.31 -11.60 36.61
N THR A 79 18.81 -10.41 36.25
CA THR A 79 19.04 -9.17 37.02
C THR A 79 17.82 -8.95 37.94
N PRO A 80 18.02 -8.65 39.22
CA PRO A 80 16.94 -8.55 40.20
C PRO A 80 16.11 -7.26 39.98
N THR A 81 14.81 -7.43 39.91
CA THR A 81 13.79 -6.38 39.89
C THR A 81 13.74 -5.67 41.24
N GLN A 82 13.99 -4.36 41.25
CA GLN A 82 13.68 -3.51 42.41
C GLN A 82 12.21 -3.09 42.38
N THR A 83 11.45 -3.59 43.31
CA THR A 83 10.08 -3.18 43.62
C THR A 83 10.11 -1.88 44.44
N THR A 84 9.68 -0.77 43.86
CA THR A 84 9.39 0.45 44.62
C THR A 84 7.91 0.51 44.96
N THR A 85 7.60 0.24 46.22
CA THR A 85 6.27 0.43 46.80
C THR A 85 6.00 1.92 46.97
N LYS A 86 5.00 2.48 46.28
CA LYS A 86 4.46 3.81 46.62
C LYS A 86 3.31 3.66 47.58
N THR A 87 3.55 4.14 48.78
CA THR A 87 2.59 4.28 49.86
C THR A 87 1.53 5.33 49.50
N ARG A 88 0.29 4.91 49.55
CA ARG A 88 -0.90 5.77 49.42
C ARG A 88 -1.21 6.37 50.77
N THR A 89 -1.18 7.69 50.88
CA THR A 89 -1.62 8.44 52.09
C THR A 89 -3.12 8.71 51.92
N GLU A 90 -3.90 8.18 52.82
CA GLU A 90 -5.31 8.52 53.04
C GLU A 90 -5.40 9.76 53.91
N SER A 91 -6.34 10.67 53.60
CA SER A 91 -6.74 11.77 54.46
C SER A 91 -8.26 11.79 54.59
N PRO A 92 -8.79 12.18 55.74
CA PRO A 92 -10.05 11.64 56.23
C PRO A 92 -11.29 12.48 55.90
N THR A 93 -12.36 11.75 55.92
CA THR A 93 -13.79 12.05 55.99
C THR A 93 -14.17 13.20 56.92
N GLU A 94 -15.03 14.11 56.47
CA GLU A 94 -15.97 14.79 57.35
C GLU A 94 -17.42 14.57 56.92
N SER A 95 -18.18 14.15 57.90
CA SER A 95 -19.58 13.81 57.92
C SER A 95 -20.43 15.04 58.18
N ALA A 96 -21.51 15.22 57.46
CA ALA A 96 -22.64 16.01 57.95
C ALA A 96 -23.96 15.38 57.51
N THR A 97 -24.73 14.97 58.45
CA THR A 97 -26.06 14.32 58.40
C THR A 97 -27.15 15.40 58.57
N PRO A 98 -28.42 15.07 58.43
CA PRO A 98 -29.42 15.74 57.60
C PRO A 98 -30.42 16.60 58.39
N THR A 99 -31.21 17.35 57.65
CA THR A 99 -32.46 17.93 58.23
C THR A 99 -33.61 17.61 57.27
N GLU A 100 -34.54 16.82 57.76
CA GLU A 100 -35.86 16.58 57.21
C GLU A 100 -36.79 17.78 57.44
N THR A 101 -37.66 18.07 56.50
CA THR A 101 -39.01 18.56 56.78
C THR A 101 -39.92 18.30 55.58
N PRO A 102 -41.10 17.71 55.76
CA PRO A 102 -42.02 17.33 54.69
C PRO A 102 -42.96 18.45 54.34
N THR A 103 -43.35 18.52 53.09
CA THR A 103 -44.62 19.21 52.69
C THR A 103 -45.27 18.47 51.54
N ASP A 104 -46.44 17.91 51.86
CA ASP A 104 -47.41 17.38 50.89
C ASP A 104 -47.83 18.42 49.89
N SER A 105 -47.86 18.05 48.63
CA SER A 105 -48.81 18.66 47.65
C SER A 105 -49.07 17.65 46.52
N ASP A 106 -50.25 17.13 46.51
CA ASP A 106 -50.89 16.42 45.41
C ASP A 106 -50.77 17.20 44.10
N THR A 107 -50.09 16.63 43.10
CA THR A 107 -50.23 17.04 41.72
C THR A 107 -50.20 15.80 40.85
N THR A 108 -51.37 15.50 40.26
CA THR A 108 -51.61 14.47 39.27
C THR A 108 -50.60 14.61 38.11
N THR A 109 -49.72 13.63 38.00
CA THR A 109 -48.79 13.46 36.88
C THR A 109 -49.59 12.98 35.65
N PRO A 110 -49.51 13.65 34.51
CA PRO A 110 -49.97 13.03 33.27
C PRO A 110 -48.96 11.94 32.87
N GLU A 111 -49.48 10.79 32.53
CA GLU A 111 -48.81 9.65 31.95
C GLU A 111 -47.96 10.08 30.74
N PRO A 112 -46.69 9.73 30.65
CA PRO A 112 -45.87 10.04 29.47
C PRO A 112 -46.41 9.22 28.30
N THR A 113 -47.00 9.90 27.33
CA THR A 113 -47.25 9.34 26.01
C THR A 113 -45.86 8.96 25.43
N GLU A 114 -45.57 7.67 25.34
CA GLU A 114 -44.49 7.16 24.54
C GLU A 114 -44.74 7.61 23.10
N THR A 115 -44.06 8.66 22.72
CA THR A 115 -43.93 9.00 21.30
C THR A 115 -42.95 7.98 20.75
N GLU A 116 -43.47 6.94 20.11
CA GLU A 116 -42.69 6.15 19.18
C GLU A 116 -42.04 7.14 18.19
N ASN A 117 -40.77 7.42 18.39
CA ASN A 117 -39.97 8.05 17.36
C ASN A 117 -39.82 7.04 16.22
N THR A 118 -40.81 7.04 15.34
CA THR A 118 -40.61 6.46 14.01
C THR A 118 -39.46 7.24 13.36
N PRO A 119 -38.37 6.59 12.97
CA PRO A 119 -37.29 7.29 12.28
C PRO A 119 -37.85 8.04 11.10
N THR A 120 -37.61 9.32 11.03
CA THR A 120 -38.00 10.13 9.88
C THR A 120 -37.20 9.59 8.68
N GLU A 121 -37.81 9.44 7.53
CA GLU A 121 -37.21 8.94 6.26
C GLU A 121 -35.91 9.69 5.85
N ALA A 122 -35.57 10.78 6.54
CA ALA A 122 -34.41 11.61 6.39
C ALA A 122 -33.13 11.05 7.08
N ASP A 123 -33.25 10.05 7.99
CA ASP A 123 -32.18 9.54 8.83
C ASP A 123 -31.76 8.11 8.41
N SER A 124 -31.90 7.74 7.15
CA SER A 124 -31.55 6.43 6.62
C SER A 124 -30.72 6.52 5.33
N VAL A 125 -29.84 5.54 5.13
CA VAL A 125 -29.03 5.43 3.91
C VAL A 125 -29.93 5.25 2.69
N THR A 126 -29.83 6.17 1.73
CA THR A 126 -30.56 6.09 0.47
C THR A 126 -29.82 5.22 -0.53
N VAL A 127 -30.46 4.16 -1.05
CA VAL A 127 -29.90 3.24 -2.04
C VAL A 127 -30.57 3.40 -3.39
N GLU A 128 -29.78 3.74 -4.42
CA GLU A 128 -30.19 3.70 -5.82
C GLU A 128 -29.73 2.39 -6.45
N GLY A 129 -30.64 1.52 -6.82
CA GLY A 129 -30.39 0.17 -7.32
C GLY A 129 -30.85 -0.89 -6.33
N SER A 130 -30.21 -2.06 -6.34
CA SER A 130 -30.55 -3.17 -5.44
C SER A 130 -29.28 -3.69 -4.79
N LEU A 131 -29.31 -3.79 -3.47
CA LEU A 131 -28.29 -4.45 -2.65
C LEU A 131 -28.88 -5.69 -1.99
N PRO A 132 -28.11 -6.78 -1.84
CA PRO A 132 -28.56 -7.95 -1.10
C PRO A 132 -28.42 -7.80 0.43
N VAL A 133 -27.86 -6.68 0.89
CA VAL A 133 -27.62 -6.37 2.31
C VAL A 133 -28.34 -5.09 2.71
N ASP A 134 -28.66 -4.98 3.99
CA ASP A 134 -29.24 -3.76 4.55
C ASP A 134 -28.17 -2.70 4.75
N ALA A 135 -28.14 -1.73 3.84
CA ALA A 135 -27.13 -0.67 3.80
C ALA A 135 -27.14 0.19 5.08
N ASP A 136 -28.29 0.46 5.66
CA ASP A 136 -28.41 1.24 6.89
C ASP A 136 -27.84 0.47 8.09
N THR A 137 -28.17 -0.80 8.23
CA THR A 137 -27.60 -1.66 9.27
C THR A 137 -26.07 -1.70 9.19
N VAL A 138 -25.49 -1.86 8.00
CA VAL A 138 -24.02 -1.84 7.81
C VAL A 138 -23.45 -0.49 8.24
N PHE A 139 -24.08 0.61 7.83
CA PHE A 139 -23.62 1.96 8.17
C PHE A 139 -23.59 2.20 9.69
N ARG A 140 -24.68 1.91 10.39
CA ARG A 140 -24.78 2.06 11.86
C ARG A 140 -23.76 1.20 12.63
N ARG A 141 -23.44 0.01 12.11
CA ARG A 141 -22.41 -0.85 12.69
C ARG A 141 -21.01 -0.22 12.53
N VAL A 142 -20.71 0.36 11.38
CA VAL A 142 -19.43 1.06 11.13
C VAL A 142 -19.31 2.31 11.99
N GLU A 143 -20.37 3.14 12.11
CA GLU A 143 -20.42 4.26 13.06
C GLU A 143 -20.13 3.81 14.51
N THR A 144 -20.72 2.69 14.92
CA THR A 144 -20.50 2.13 16.26
C THR A 144 -19.06 1.70 16.46
N LEU A 145 -18.44 1.05 15.46
CA LEU A 145 -17.03 0.62 15.51
C LEU A 145 -16.08 1.80 15.59
N MET A 146 -16.31 2.84 14.79
CA MET A 146 -15.45 4.02 14.77
C MET A 146 -15.75 5.02 15.90
N GLY A 147 -16.94 4.90 16.51
CA GLY A 147 -17.37 5.80 17.58
C GLY A 147 -17.74 7.19 17.12
N GLU A 148 -18.03 7.35 15.85
CA GLU A 148 -18.38 8.60 15.18
C GLU A 148 -19.77 8.47 14.56
N SER A 149 -20.52 9.58 14.51
CA SER A 149 -21.80 9.66 13.82
C SER A 149 -21.75 10.81 12.83
N VAL A 150 -22.09 10.52 11.58
CA VAL A 150 -21.97 11.46 10.46
C VAL A 150 -23.26 11.42 9.61
N GLU A 151 -23.37 12.32 8.63
CA GLU A 151 -24.51 12.33 7.71
C GLU A 151 -24.51 11.07 6.81
N GLU A 152 -25.66 10.45 6.65
CA GLU A 152 -25.84 9.24 5.85
C GLU A 152 -25.45 9.49 4.38
N PRO A 153 -24.68 8.58 3.78
CA PRO A 153 -24.35 8.68 2.37
C PRO A 153 -25.52 8.21 1.49
N ARG A 154 -25.51 8.66 0.24
CA ARG A 154 -26.25 8.01 -0.82
C ARG A 154 -25.40 6.90 -1.43
N VAL A 155 -25.95 5.70 -1.57
CA VAL A 155 -25.30 4.55 -2.21
C VAL A 155 -25.90 4.36 -3.60
N VAL A 156 -25.05 4.31 -4.63
CA VAL A 156 -25.44 4.04 -6.01
C VAL A 156 -24.84 2.71 -6.45
N VAL A 157 -25.68 1.76 -6.82
CA VAL A 157 -25.26 0.46 -7.34
C VAL A 157 -25.10 0.56 -8.86
N GLU A 158 -23.84 0.58 -9.30
CA GLU A 158 -23.50 0.76 -10.71
C GLU A 158 -23.63 -0.56 -11.50
N ARG A 159 -24.16 -0.46 -12.70
CA ARG A 159 -24.26 -1.58 -13.64
C ARG A 159 -23.07 -1.57 -14.59
N GLY A 160 -22.16 -2.53 -14.44
CA GLY A 160 -21.02 -2.69 -15.35
C GLY A 160 -19.72 -2.92 -14.62
N PRO A 161 -18.66 -3.23 -15.34
CA PRO A 161 -17.36 -3.44 -14.73
C PRO A 161 -16.79 -2.11 -14.25
N PHE A 162 -16.15 -2.16 -13.08
CA PHE A 162 -15.34 -1.06 -12.60
C PHE A 162 -14.14 -0.86 -13.54
N SER A 163 -13.96 0.34 -14.03
CA SER A 163 -12.80 0.71 -14.83
C SER A 163 -12.04 1.83 -14.14
N VAL A 164 -10.88 1.50 -13.60
CA VAL A 164 -9.92 2.53 -13.19
C VAL A 164 -9.22 3.00 -14.47
N PRO A 165 -9.23 4.30 -14.78
CA PRO A 165 -8.33 4.81 -15.81
C PRO A 165 -6.90 4.39 -15.45
N ASN A 166 -6.21 3.70 -16.35
CA ASN A 166 -4.86 3.14 -16.12
C ASN A 166 -3.79 4.24 -16.03
N ARG A 167 -4.02 5.25 -15.18
CA ARG A 167 -3.14 6.42 -15.04
C ARG A 167 -1.84 6.11 -14.30
N VAL A 168 -1.75 4.96 -13.64
CA VAL A 168 -0.50 4.53 -12.98
C VAL A 168 0.46 3.94 -14.00
N ALA A 169 -0.04 3.14 -14.94
CA ALA A 169 0.80 2.55 -15.99
C ALA A 169 1.33 3.56 -17.00
N ASP A 170 0.68 4.72 -17.13
CA ASP A 170 1.09 5.78 -18.07
C ASP A 170 2.17 6.71 -17.52
N ARG A 171 2.69 6.42 -16.32
CA ARG A 171 3.71 7.25 -15.67
C ARG A 171 5.11 6.73 -15.95
N THR A 172 6.06 7.65 -16.13
CA THR A 172 7.44 7.32 -16.48
C THR A 172 8.10 6.34 -15.51
N VAL A 173 8.03 6.57 -14.20
CA VAL A 173 8.70 5.72 -13.21
C VAL A 173 8.15 4.30 -13.18
N PRO A 174 6.82 4.07 -13.07
CA PRO A 174 6.25 2.74 -13.17
C PRO A 174 6.61 2.01 -14.47
N GLN A 175 6.56 2.70 -15.60
CA GLN A 175 6.91 2.09 -16.89
C GLN A 175 8.38 1.70 -16.96
N VAL A 176 9.26 2.60 -16.56
CA VAL A 176 10.72 2.38 -16.61
C VAL A 176 11.11 1.22 -15.70
N PHE A 177 10.52 1.09 -14.52
CA PHE A 177 10.88 0.03 -13.56
C PHE A 177 9.96 -1.19 -13.60
N GLY A 178 9.17 -1.39 -14.66
CA GLY A 178 8.38 -2.60 -14.83
C GLY A 178 7.20 -2.74 -13.85
N LEU A 179 6.80 -1.65 -13.19
CA LEU A 179 5.60 -1.62 -12.34
C LEU A 179 4.34 -1.50 -13.22
N THR A 180 4.18 -2.44 -14.12
CA THR A 180 3.11 -2.50 -15.10
C THR A 180 2.23 -3.73 -14.89
N GLY A 181 1.15 -3.80 -15.65
CA GLY A 181 0.16 -4.86 -15.51
C GLY A 181 -0.91 -4.46 -14.50
N TRP A 182 -2.11 -4.27 -15.03
CA TRP A 182 -3.31 -4.01 -14.26
C TRP A 182 -4.32 -5.11 -14.58
N GLU A 183 -4.62 -5.93 -13.60
CA GLU A 183 -5.65 -6.94 -13.75
C GLU A 183 -7.00 -6.31 -13.34
N ALA A 184 -7.79 -5.89 -14.32
CA ALA A 184 -9.19 -5.60 -14.10
C ALA A 184 -9.93 -6.93 -13.85
N LYS A 185 -10.02 -7.35 -12.61
CA LYS A 185 -10.87 -8.49 -12.24
C LYS A 185 -12.31 -8.00 -12.13
N ASN A 186 -13.25 -8.83 -12.54
CA ASN A 186 -14.68 -8.57 -12.40
C ASN A 186 -15.15 -8.90 -10.97
N THR A 187 -14.57 -8.18 -10.01
CA THR A 187 -14.78 -8.32 -8.58
C THR A 187 -15.59 -7.14 -8.05
N THR A 188 -16.11 -7.24 -6.84
CA THR A 188 -16.78 -6.12 -6.18
C THR A 188 -15.79 -4.98 -5.95
N HIS A 189 -16.20 -3.78 -6.29
CA HIS A 189 -15.47 -2.55 -6.02
C HIS A 189 -16.39 -1.49 -5.45
N GLY A 190 -15.87 -0.66 -4.55
CA GLY A 190 -16.53 0.52 -4.06
C GLY A 190 -15.70 1.77 -4.33
N ILE A 191 -16.35 2.92 -4.30
CA ILE A 191 -15.72 4.23 -4.34
C ILE A 191 -16.53 5.19 -3.48
N THR A 192 -15.94 5.70 -2.44
CA THR A 192 -16.48 6.84 -1.72
C THR A 192 -15.95 8.14 -2.30
N ARG A 193 -16.86 9.01 -2.72
CA ARG A 193 -16.51 10.30 -3.29
C ARG A 193 -16.09 11.29 -2.23
N ALA A 194 -15.21 12.21 -2.60
CA ALA A 194 -14.73 13.26 -1.71
C ALA A 194 -15.89 13.98 -1.00
N GLY A 195 -15.78 14.14 0.31
CA GLY A 195 -16.84 14.65 1.17
C GLY A 195 -17.77 13.59 1.77
N GLY A 196 -17.56 12.29 1.47
CA GLY A 196 -18.22 11.18 2.15
C GLY A 196 -19.75 11.05 1.92
N ARG A 197 -20.32 11.77 0.93
CA ARG A 197 -21.76 11.83 0.73
C ARG A 197 -22.30 10.88 -0.35
N LEU A 198 -21.40 10.26 -1.11
CA LEU A 198 -21.73 9.36 -2.20
C LEU A 198 -20.80 8.16 -2.21
N VAL A 199 -21.39 6.99 -2.11
CA VAL A 199 -20.75 5.69 -2.32
C VAL A 199 -21.23 5.12 -3.65
N GLN A 200 -20.32 4.81 -4.55
CA GLN A 200 -20.61 4.07 -5.78
C GLN A 200 -20.11 2.64 -5.61
N LEU A 201 -20.98 1.68 -5.78
CA LEU A 201 -20.69 0.26 -5.63
C LEU A 201 -20.81 -0.45 -6.97
N PHE A 202 -19.79 -1.22 -7.34
CA PHE A 202 -19.70 -2.03 -8.55
C PHE A 202 -19.68 -3.51 -8.14
N PRO A 203 -20.82 -4.19 -8.04
CA PRO A 203 -20.88 -5.55 -7.51
C PRO A 203 -20.11 -6.58 -8.35
N GLY A 204 -19.94 -6.33 -9.65
CA GLY A 204 -19.33 -7.32 -10.56
C GLY A 204 -20.14 -8.61 -10.58
N ASN A 205 -19.43 -9.75 -10.54
CA ASN A 205 -20.01 -11.10 -10.42
C ASN A 205 -19.90 -11.65 -8.98
N ALA A 206 -19.78 -10.76 -7.99
CA ALA A 206 -19.57 -11.17 -6.61
C ALA A 206 -20.80 -11.83 -5.99
N SER A 207 -20.58 -12.70 -5.01
CA SER A 207 -21.64 -13.20 -4.13
C SER A 207 -22.12 -12.10 -3.18
N GLU A 208 -23.32 -12.28 -2.62
CA GLU A 208 -23.87 -11.39 -1.59
C GLU A 208 -22.87 -11.19 -0.44
N MET A 209 -22.21 -12.25 0.00
CA MET A 209 -21.24 -12.26 1.10
C MET A 209 -20.01 -11.37 0.87
N SER A 210 -19.66 -11.08 -0.37
CA SER A 210 -18.50 -10.22 -0.69
C SER A 210 -18.84 -8.73 -0.80
N ILE A 211 -20.12 -8.38 -0.81
CA ILE A 211 -20.60 -6.99 -0.93
C ILE A 211 -20.56 -6.27 0.42
N GLU A 212 -20.97 -6.94 1.48
CA GLU A 212 -21.05 -6.34 2.83
C GLU A 212 -19.69 -5.85 3.35
N PRO A 213 -18.60 -6.62 3.28
CA PRO A 213 -17.27 -6.13 3.68
C PRO A 213 -16.78 -4.94 2.85
N VAL A 214 -17.09 -4.91 1.54
CA VAL A 214 -16.74 -3.76 0.69
C VAL A 214 -17.54 -2.54 1.10
N LEU A 215 -18.84 -2.71 1.39
CA LEU A 215 -19.69 -1.62 1.85
C LEU A 215 -19.22 -1.07 3.21
N ALA A 216 -18.79 -1.94 4.13
CA ALA A 216 -18.23 -1.53 5.41
C ALA A 216 -16.92 -0.72 5.23
N HIS A 217 -16.06 -1.13 4.30
CA HIS A 217 -14.86 -0.38 3.92
C HIS A 217 -15.21 1.01 3.36
N GLU A 218 -16.17 1.09 2.44
CA GLU A 218 -16.61 2.37 1.88
C GLU A 218 -17.24 3.28 2.93
N TYR A 219 -17.97 2.72 3.89
CA TYR A 219 -18.53 3.48 4.99
C TYR A 219 -17.48 3.97 5.99
N ALA A 220 -16.38 3.26 6.14
CA ALA A 220 -15.22 3.80 6.85
C ALA A 220 -14.71 5.07 6.17
N HIS A 221 -14.63 5.09 4.84
CA HIS A 221 -14.29 6.30 4.09
C HIS A 221 -15.32 7.42 4.22
N VAL A 222 -16.63 7.09 4.29
CA VAL A 222 -17.68 8.08 4.56
C VAL A 222 -17.38 8.81 5.86
N ILE A 223 -17.09 8.06 6.93
CA ILE A 223 -16.78 8.62 8.24
C ILE A 223 -15.45 9.37 8.21
N GLN A 224 -14.41 8.81 7.62
CA GLN A 224 -13.11 9.46 7.45
C GLN A 224 -13.22 10.83 6.78
N PHE A 225 -14.07 10.98 5.76
CA PHE A 225 -14.20 12.23 5.00
C PHE A 225 -15.18 13.23 5.59
N GLN A 226 -16.06 12.82 6.48
CA GLN A 226 -17.01 13.70 7.14
C GLN A 226 -16.57 14.10 8.55
N SER A 227 -15.75 13.27 9.21
CA SER A 227 -15.20 13.57 10.53
C SER A 227 -14.11 14.64 10.47
N ALA A 228 -13.79 15.25 11.62
CA ALA A 228 -12.74 16.26 11.75
C ALA A 228 -11.32 15.64 11.78
N LEU A 229 -11.07 14.63 10.93
CA LEU A 229 -9.78 13.98 10.81
C LEU A 229 -8.86 14.74 9.83
N PRO A 230 -7.54 14.81 10.07
CA PRO A 230 -6.61 15.60 9.26
C PRO A 230 -6.23 14.95 7.92
N LEU A 231 -7.12 14.15 7.32
CA LEU A 231 -6.82 13.35 6.13
C LEU A 231 -6.61 14.19 4.87
N ILE A 232 -7.37 15.29 4.75
CA ILE A 232 -7.23 16.22 3.63
C ILE A 232 -5.90 16.95 3.74
N GLU A 233 -5.52 17.33 4.96
CA GLU A 233 -4.24 17.96 5.28
C GLU A 233 -3.09 17.02 4.95
N LEU A 234 -3.13 15.77 5.40
CA LEU A 234 -2.11 14.74 5.10
C LEU A 234 -1.87 14.60 3.59
N GLN A 235 -2.94 14.54 2.80
CA GLN A 235 -2.81 14.42 1.35
C GLN A 235 -2.33 15.70 0.67
N ARG A 236 -2.78 16.86 1.15
CA ARG A 236 -2.44 18.16 0.58
C ARG A 236 -1.00 18.55 0.87
N ASP A 237 -0.55 18.27 2.08
CA ASP A 237 0.74 18.71 2.59
C ASP A 237 1.87 17.73 2.21
N ALA A 238 1.53 16.54 1.76
CA ALA A 238 2.48 15.57 1.19
C ALA A 238 3.18 16.13 -0.06
N GLU A 239 4.48 16.40 0.05
CA GLU A 239 5.30 16.99 -1.01
C GLU A 239 5.95 15.95 -1.92
N THR A 240 6.28 14.77 -1.37
CA THR A 240 6.98 13.69 -2.06
C THR A 240 6.05 12.53 -2.42
N THR A 241 6.51 11.62 -3.27
CA THR A 241 5.79 10.38 -3.57
C THR A 241 5.74 9.48 -2.33
N ASP A 242 6.80 9.41 -1.56
CA ASP A 242 6.87 8.66 -0.30
C ASP A 242 5.78 9.12 0.68
N GLU A 243 5.73 10.42 1.00
CA GLU A 243 4.70 10.98 1.88
C GLU A 243 3.26 10.76 1.36
N ARG A 244 3.05 10.80 0.04
CA ARG A 244 1.74 10.49 -0.56
C ARG A 244 1.37 9.03 -0.43
N ILE A 245 2.34 8.13 -0.51
CA ILE A 245 2.09 6.70 -0.26
C ILE A 245 1.72 6.51 1.20
N VAL A 246 2.41 7.16 2.14
CA VAL A 246 2.07 7.14 3.58
C VAL A 246 0.66 7.65 3.82
N ALA A 247 0.32 8.85 3.32
CA ALA A 247 -1.02 9.40 3.46
C ALA A 247 -2.10 8.48 2.89
N GLY A 248 -1.85 7.93 1.69
CA GLY A 248 -2.74 6.94 1.08
C GLY A 248 -2.83 5.63 1.86
N ALA A 249 -1.74 5.19 2.49
CA ALA A 249 -1.71 3.98 3.30
C ALA A 249 -2.52 4.13 4.60
N LEU A 250 -2.46 5.29 5.24
CA LEU A 250 -3.28 5.55 6.42
C LEU A 250 -4.77 5.61 6.08
N ILE A 251 -5.15 6.24 4.98
CA ILE A 251 -6.55 6.34 4.56
C ILE A 251 -7.12 4.97 4.18
N GLU A 252 -6.47 4.29 3.25
CA GLU A 252 -6.94 3.00 2.73
C GLU A 252 -6.76 1.88 3.75
N GLY A 253 -5.61 1.86 4.45
CA GLY A 253 -5.33 0.93 5.53
C GLY A 253 -6.29 1.11 6.70
N GLY A 254 -6.69 2.35 7.00
CA GLY A 254 -7.71 2.65 8.01
C GLY A 254 -9.07 2.06 7.67
N ALA A 255 -9.48 2.18 6.41
CA ALA A 255 -10.75 1.58 5.96
C ALA A 255 -10.67 0.03 5.95
N VAL A 256 -9.51 -0.55 5.59
CA VAL A 256 -9.28 -2.00 5.72
C VAL A 256 -9.35 -2.43 7.19
N TYR A 257 -8.71 -1.71 8.10
CA TYR A 257 -8.72 -2.01 9.54
C TYR A 257 -10.15 -1.99 10.10
N VAL A 258 -10.94 -0.98 9.76
CA VAL A 258 -12.37 -0.91 10.16
C VAL A 258 -13.16 -2.08 9.59
N ALA A 259 -12.96 -2.41 8.30
CA ALA A 259 -13.66 -3.52 7.67
C ALA A 259 -13.25 -4.88 8.26
N ASP A 260 -12.00 -5.05 8.71
CA ASP A 260 -11.54 -6.26 9.39
C ASP A 260 -12.20 -6.42 10.77
N GLU A 261 -12.31 -5.34 11.54
CA GLU A 261 -13.05 -5.34 12.81
C GLU A 261 -14.57 -5.60 12.61
N TYR A 262 -15.12 -5.07 11.51
CA TYR A 262 -16.49 -5.36 11.09
C TYR A 262 -16.67 -6.85 10.79
N ILE A 263 -15.78 -7.44 9.99
CA ILE A 263 -15.80 -8.86 9.64
C ILE A 263 -15.66 -9.71 10.91
N ALA A 264 -14.68 -9.42 11.77
CA ALA A 264 -14.48 -10.16 13.00
C ALA A 264 -15.72 -10.16 13.92
N THR A 265 -16.47 -9.06 13.93
CA THR A 265 -17.63 -8.89 14.81
C THR A 265 -18.92 -9.45 14.21
N HIS A 266 -19.16 -9.25 12.91
CA HIS A 266 -20.45 -9.51 12.27
C HIS A 266 -20.43 -10.63 11.23
N MET A 267 -19.25 -11.02 10.73
CA MET A 267 -19.07 -12.00 9.66
C MET A 267 -17.87 -12.94 9.93
N PRO A 268 -17.77 -13.57 11.11
CA PRO A 268 -16.54 -14.26 11.57
C PRO A 268 -16.12 -15.45 10.68
N GLU A 269 -16.97 -15.93 9.79
CA GLU A 269 -16.65 -16.99 8.83
C GLU A 269 -15.95 -16.44 7.56
N GLU A 270 -15.98 -15.12 7.36
CA GLU A 270 -15.33 -14.50 6.20
C GLU A 270 -13.86 -14.18 6.48
N PRO A 271 -12.99 -14.27 5.47
CA PRO A 271 -11.59 -13.90 5.63
C PRO A 271 -11.45 -12.39 5.81
N SER A 272 -10.49 -11.97 6.66
CA SER A 272 -10.16 -10.54 6.79
C SER A 272 -9.66 -9.94 5.48
N GLN A 273 -9.94 -8.68 5.24
CA GLN A 273 -9.42 -7.96 4.07
C GLN A 273 -7.90 -7.93 4.06
N LEU A 274 -7.25 -7.79 5.23
CA LEU A 274 -5.80 -7.84 5.34
C LEU A 274 -5.23 -9.18 4.86
N SER A 275 -5.88 -10.31 5.18
CA SER A 275 -5.45 -11.62 4.70
C SER A 275 -5.56 -11.75 3.16
N VAL A 276 -6.63 -11.21 2.58
CA VAL A 276 -6.82 -11.16 1.12
C VAL A 276 -5.77 -10.27 0.46
N LEU A 277 -5.47 -9.10 1.06
CA LEU A 277 -4.44 -8.18 0.59
C LEU A 277 -3.03 -8.81 0.65
N ALA A 278 -2.73 -9.56 1.70
CA ALA A 278 -1.46 -10.29 1.83
C ALA A 278 -1.26 -11.28 0.67
N GLU A 279 -2.33 -12.00 0.30
CA GLU A 279 -2.30 -12.93 -0.83
C GLU A 279 -2.18 -12.20 -2.18
N GLN A 280 -2.89 -11.08 -2.35
CA GLN A 280 -2.76 -10.23 -3.53
C GLN A 280 -1.35 -9.65 -3.66
N TYR A 281 -0.77 -9.13 -2.57
CA TYR A 281 0.61 -8.66 -2.56
C TYR A 281 1.61 -9.74 -2.95
N ARG A 282 1.32 -10.99 -2.58
CA ARG A 282 2.16 -12.15 -2.93
C ARG A 282 2.08 -12.53 -4.41
N ARG A 283 0.90 -12.48 -5.05
CA ARG A 283 0.63 -13.07 -6.38
C ARG A 283 0.35 -12.09 -7.51
N ALA A 284 0.01 -10.85 -7.20
CA ALA A 284 -0.40 -9.87 -8.20
C ALA A 284 0.70 -9.53 -9.20
N THR A 285 0.28 -9.01 -10.37
CA THR A 285 1.18 -8.35 -11.32
C THR A 285 1.90 -7.17 -10.65
N PRO A 286 3.11 -6.78 -11.11
CA PRO A 286 3.89 -5.74 -10.47
C PRO A 286 3.13 -4.42 -10.27
N GLY A 287 2.42 -3.93 -11.27
CA GLY A 287 1.67 -2.67 -11.17
C GLY A 287 0.50 -2.76 -10.20
N TYR A 288 -0.27 -3.87 -10.22
CA TYR A 288 -1.37 -4.07 -9.28
C TYR A 288 -0.85 -4.26 -7.84
N ARG A 289 0.26 -4.98 -7.67
CA ARG A 289 0.94 -5.14 -6.38
C ARG A 289 1.37 -3.80 -5.81
N PHE A 290 2.03 -2.95 -6.60
CA PHE A 290 2.42 -1.60 -6.17
C PHE A 290 1.20 -0.76 -5.76
N PHE A 291 0.11 -0.82 -6.52
CA PHE A 291 -1.12 -0.14 -6.16
C PHE A 291 -1.70 -0.63 -4.82
N ARG A 292 -1.73 -1.96 -4.60
CA ARG A 292 -2.32 -2.58 -3.40
C ARG A 292 -1.38 -2.55 -2.19
N SER A 293 -0.09 -2.30 -2.37
CA SER A 293 0.88 -2.31 -1.28
C SER A 293 0.55 -1.32 -0.17
N ARG A 294 0.03 -0.13 -0.50
CA ARG A 294 -0.40 0.87 0.49
C ARG A 294 -1.57 0.38 1.35
N TYR A 295 -2.52 -0.36 0.77
CA TYR A 295 -3.62 -0.99 1.53
C TYR A 295 -3.06 -2.01 2.53
N TYR A 296 -2.19 -2.88 2.03
CA TYR A 296 -1.60 -3.97 2.80
C TYR A 296 -0.73 -3.45 3.96
N PHE A 297 0.25 -2.61 3.66
CA PHE A 297 1.17 -2.10 4.69
C PHE A 297 0.48 -1.08 5.61
N GLY A 298 -0.45 -0.28 5.10
CA GLY A 298 -1.24 0.64 5.92
C GLY A 298 -2.12 -0.10 6.93
N ALA A 299 -2.86 -1.12 6.49
CA ALA A 299 -3.66 -1.93 7.39
C ALA A 299 -2.79 -2.68 8.42
N GLN A 300 -1.67 -3.26 7.99
CA GLN A 300 -0.74 -3.94 8.89
C GLN A 300 -0.22 -2.99 9.96
N TYR A 301 0.24 -1.80 9.58
CA TYR A 301 0.71 -0.77 10.51
C TYR A 301 -0.36 -0.39 11.55
N LEU A 302 -1.62 -0.24 11.13
CA LEU A 302 -2.70 0.13 12.03
C LEU A 302 -3.13 -1.02 12.95
N HIS A 303 -3.20 -2.25 12.45
CA HIS A 303 -3.46 -3.45 13.27
C HIS A 303 -2.38 -3.65 14.35
N ASP A 304 -1.12 -3.35 14.05
CA ASP A 304 -0.01 -3.51 15.00
C ASP A 304 0.01 -2.42 16.08
N ARG A 305 -0.67 -1.29 15.88
CA ARG A 305 -0.59 -0.11 16.75
C ARG A 305 -1.87 0.25 17.48
N LEU A 306 -3.02 -0.12 16.96
CA LEU A 306 -4.31 0.31 17.48
C LEU A 306 -5.10 -0.86 18.05
N ASP A 307 -5.68 -0.64 19.23
CA ASP A 307 -6.54 -1.62 19.89
C ASP A 307 -8.01 -1.52 19.39
N SER A 308 -8.37 -0.45 18.68
CA SER A 308 -9.74 -0.19 18.24
C SER A 308 -9.79 0.82 17.08
N PRO A 309 -10.74 0.67 16.14
CA PRO A 309 -11.02 1.68 15.11
C PRO A 309 -11.32 3.08 15.66
N ARG A 310 -11.78 3.19 16.90
CA ARG A 310 -12.00 4.48 17.59
C ARG A 310 -10.72 5.31 17.77
N ASN A 311 -9.57 4.65 17.72
CA ASN A 311 -8.26 5.27 17.91
C ASN A 311 -7.57 5.65 16.58
N LEU A 312 -8.26 5.53 15.43
CA LEU A 312 -7.71 5.90 14.12
C LEU A 312 -7.23 7.36 14.07
N SER A 313 -7.92 8.25 14.80
CA SER A 313 -7.52 9.66 14.95
C SER A 313 -6.07 9.82 15.41
N ASP A 314 -5.58 8.95 16.29
CA ASP A 314 -4.23 9.03 16.85
C ASP A 314 -3.17 8.78 15.76
N ALA A 315 -3.42 7.80 14.88
CA ALA A 315 -2.53 7.50 13.75
C ALA A 315 -2.54 8.61 12.69
N TYR A 316 -3.66 9.28 12.49
CA TYR A 316 -3.77 10.37 11.51
C TYR A 316 -3.14 11.67 11.99
N HIS A 317 -3.11 11.93 13.31
CA HIS A 317 -2.42 13.08 13.90
C HIS A 317 -0.91 12.83 14.07
N ASN A 318 -0.49 11.57 14.11
CA ASN A 318 0.91 11.15 14.26
C ASN A 318 1.28 10.15 13.16
N PRO A 319 1.27 10.57 11.89
CA PRO A 319 1.58 9.69 10.78
C PRO A 319 3.05 9.23 10.83
N PRO A 320 3.39 8.05 10.27
CA PRO A 320 4.77 7.71 10.05
C PRO A 320 5.42 8.70 9.07
N GLU A 321 6.68 9.04 9.29
CA GLU A 321 7.40 10.07 8.52
C GLU A 321 7.75 9.60 7.09
N SER A 322 7.87 8.27 6.89
CA SER A 322 8.26 7.65 5.62
C SER A 322 7.52 6.33 5.40
N THR A 323 7.61 5.77 4.20
CA THR A 323 7.15 4.40 3.94
C THR A 323 8.01 3.36 4.66
N GLU A 324 9.26 3.66 4.98
CA GLU A 324 10.10 2.86 5.85
C GLU A 324 9.48 2.78 7.26
N ALA A 325 9.19 3.92 7.88
CA ALA A 325 8.49 3.97 9.17
C ALA A 325 7.15 3.21 9.14
N LEU A 326 6.43 3.28 8.03
CA LEU A 326 5.19 2.52 7.83
C LEU A 326 5.44 1.00 7.82
N ILE A 327 6.50 0.53 7.17
CA ILE A 327 6.83 -0.89 7.00
C ILE A 327 7.41 -1.48 8.28
N HIS A 328 8.25 -0.70 8.99
CA HIS A 328 8.96 -1.10 10.18
C HIS A 328 8.26 -0.69 11.50
N ASN A 329 6.96 -0.43 11.42
CA ASN A 329 6.11 -0.11 12.56
C ASN A 329 6.61 1.09 13.40
N GLY A 330 7.08 2.14 12.72
CA GLY A 330 7.55 3.38 13.32
C GLY A 330 8.97 3.30 13.89
N SER A 331 9.69 2.20 13.66
CA SER A 331 11.10 2.06 14.05
C SER A 331 11.97 2.52 12.89
N VAL A 332 12.51 3.71 13.00
CA VAL A 332 13.47 4.29 12.04
C VAL A 332 14.58 4.99 12.81
N ASP A 333 15.75 5.06 12.23
CA ASP A 333 16.86 5.90 12.68
C ASP A 333 16.89 7.24 11.93
N PRO A 334 17.75 8.17 12.34
CA PRO A 334 17.83 9.46 11.68
C PRO A 334 18.33 9.33 10.24
N GLU A 335 17.54 9.82 9.30
CA GLU A 335 17.82 9.73 7.87
C GLU A 335 19.10 10.47 7.47
N PRO A 336 20.02 9.82 6.75
CA PRO A 336 21.24 10.45 6.30
C PRO A 336 20.97 11.46 5.18
N ALA A 337 21.65 12.60 5.22
CA ALA A 337 21.48 13.64 4.19
C ALA A 337 22.02 13.20 2.83
N LEU A 338 21.26 13.41 1.75
CA LEU A 338 21.66 13.19 0.38
C LEU A 338 21.31 14.40 -0.50
N THR A 339 22.30 14.92 -1.23
CA THR A 339 22.10 15.92 -2.27
C THR A 339 22.40 15.32 -3.63
N VAL A 340 21.44 15.34 -4.53
CA VAL A 340 21.65 14.92 -5.93
C VAL A 340 21.53 16.12 -6.85
N ASN A 341 22.61 16.42 -7.57
CA ASN A 341 22.68 17.47 -8.58
C ASN A 341 22.51 16.84 -9.97
N LEU A 342 21.50 17.30 -10.71
CA LEU A 342 21.30 16.87 -12.10
C LEU A 342 21.66 18.00 -13.06
N ASN A 343 22.65 17.76 -13.92
CA ASN A 343 23.02 18.60 -15.02
C ASN A 343 22.53 17.98 -16.33
N THR A 344 21.85 18.77 -17.15
CA THR A 344 21.37 18.33 -18.47
C THR A 344 21.70 19.37 -19.51
N SER A 345 21.82 18.96 -20.78
CA SER A 345 21.81 19.91 -21.90
C SER A 345 20.41 20.50 -22.09
N ASP A 346 20.32 21.60 -22.87
CA ASP A 346 19.07 22.33 -23.15
C ASP A 346 18.02 21.48 -23.91
N SER A 347 18.41 20.34 -24.47
CA SER A 347 17.53 19.41 -25.14
C SER A 347 16.66 18.60 -24.18
N TRP A 348 17.03 18.49 -22.91
CA TRP A 348 16.31 17.75 -21.90
C TRP A 348 15.40 18.63 -21.08
N ASN A 349 14.14 18.26 -21.00
CA ASN A 349 13.15 18.87 -20.15
C ASN A 349 12.84 17.96 -18.97
N ARG A 350 12.38 18.54 -17.89
CA ARG A 350 11.90 17.81 -16.73
C ARG A 350 10.67 17.01 -17.12
N ALA A 351 10.69 15.70 -16.96
CA ALA A 351 9.49 14.90 -17.04
C ALA A 351 8.68 15.13 -15.77
N LEU A 352 7.43 15.57 -15.93
CA LEU A 352 6.58 15.91 -14.80
C LEU A 352 6.20 14.63 -14.03
N PHE A 353 6.65 14.54 -12.80
CA PHE A 353 5.96 13.73 -11.79
C PHE A 353 4.61 14.38 -11.44
N GLN A 354 3.76 13.65 -10.76
CA GLN A 354 2.52 14.23 -10.19
C GLN A 354 2.81 15.44 -9.29
N ASN A 355 4.02 15.54 -8.76
CA ASN A 355 4.53 16.66 -8.01
C ASN A 355 5.01 17.77 -8.91
N ARG A 356 4.77 18.97 -8.47
CA ARG A 356 5.30 20.19 -9.05
C ARG A 356 6.82 20.28 -8.91
N ASN A 357 7.40 19.45 -8.05
CA ASN A 357 8.85 19.34 -7.84
C ASN A 357 9.44 18.38 -8.86
N TRP A 358 10.60 18.67 -9.40
CA TRP A 358 11.26 17.88 -10.40
C TRP A 358 12.28 16.87 -9.85
N ASN A 359 12.52 16.91 -8.57
CA ASN A 359 13.12 15.87 -7.78
C ASN A 359 12.06 15.33 -6.82
N ASP A 360 12.08 14.03 -6.58
CA ASP A 360 11.11 13.36 -5.75
C ASP A 360 11.81 12.36 -4.83
N THR A 361 11.29 12.19 -3.63
CA THR A 361 11.62 11.07 -2.74
C THR A 361 10.60 9.97 -2.97
N MET A 362 11.07 8.77 -3.21
CA MET A 362 10.26 7.66 -3.63
C MET A 362 9.93 6.70 -2.49
N GLY A 363 10.83 6.59 -1.51
CA GLY A 363 10.68 5.81 -0.29
C GLY A 363 10.99 4.32 -0.45
N GLU A 364 11.19 3.64 0.67
CA GLU A 364 11.51 2.22 0.72
C GLU A 364 10.46 1.36 0.03
N LEU A 365 9.16 1.68 0.20
CA LEU A 365 8.09 0.88 -0.40
C LEU A 365 8.17 0.84 -1.93
N LEU A 366 8.59 1.93 -2.57
CA LEU A 366 8.82 1.90 -4.01
C LEU A 366 10.03 1.04 -4.36
N VAL A 367 11.16 1.16 -3.64
CA VAL A 367 12.35 0.30 -3.83
C VAL A 367 11.96 -1.18 -3.74
N ARG A 368 11.23 -1.58 -2.70
CA ARG A 368 10.70 -2.95 -2.54
C ARG A 368 9.87 -3.40 -3.72
N ASN A 369 8.96 -2.57 -4.21
CA ASN A 369 8.10 -2.94 -5.32
C ASN A 369 8.86 -3.00 -6.65
N VAL A 370 9.85 -2.13 -6.88
CA VAL A 370 10.75 -2.19 -8.04
C VAL A 370 11.50 -3.52 -8.03
N LEU A 371 12.21 -3.84 -6.98
CA LEU A 371 12.93 -5.11 -6.86
C LEU A 371 11.99 -6.31 -6.95
N ARG A 372 10.80 -6.22 -6.34
CA ARG A 372 9.78 -7.28 -6.32
C ARG A 372 9.12 -7.53 -7.68
N SER A 373 9.27 -6.62 -8.64
CA SER A 373 8.75 -6.88 -9.99
C SER A 373 9.44 -8.08 -10.64
N GLU A 374 10.70 -8.34 -10.30
CA GLU A 374 11.52 -9.41 -10.86
C GLU A 374 12.01 -10.43 -9.80
N LEU A 375 12.15 -10.00 -8.54
CA LEU A 375 12.71 -10.83 -7.48
C LEU A 375 11.61 -11.44 -6.60
N ASN A 376 11.96 -12.46 -5.82
CA ASN A 376 11.06 -12.98 -4.78
C ASN A 376 10.94 -11.97 -3.61
N ARG A 377 9.92 -12.18 -2.74
CA ARG A 377 9.59 -11.26 -1.66
C ARG A 377 10.76 -11.01 -0.70
N SER A 378 11.42 -12.08 -0.26
CA SER A 378 12.49 -11.95 0.74
C SER A 378 13.69 -11.18 0.19
N ARG A 379 14.11 -11.46 -1.06
CA ARG A 379 15.24 -10.77 -1.68
C ARG A 379 14.91 -9.30 -1.98
N ALA A 380 13.69 -9.01 -2.38
CA ALA A 380 13.25 -7.62 -2.61
C ALA A 380 13.13 -6.83 -1.29
N ALA A 381 12.71 -7.47 -0.21
CA ALA A 381 12.68 -6.85 1.10
C ALA A 381 14.10 -6.58 1.63
N ALA A 382 14.98 -7.59 1.62
CA ALA A 382 16.37 -7.42 2.07
C ALA A 382 17.14 -6.36 1.25
N GLY A 383 16.96 -6.33 -0.09
CA GLY A 383 17.61 -5.31 -0.92
C GLY A 383 17.00 -3.90 -0.81
N ALA A 384 15.96 -3.69 -0.01
CA ALA A 384 15.39 -2.37 0.26
C ALA A 384 15.52 -1.97 1.74
N GLU A 385 15.91 -2.90 2.59
CA GLU A 385 16.18 -2.70 4.02
C GLU A 385 17.30 -1.68 4.19
N GLY A 386 17.23 -0.84 5.24
CA GLY A 386 18.20 0.21 5.49
C GLY A 386 18.20 1.32 4.43
N TRP A 387 17.04 1.56 3.81
CA TRP A 387 16.83 2.74 2.99
C TRP A 387 16.85 3.99 3.87
N GLY A 388 17.87 4.83 3.74
CA GLY A 388 17.95 6.05 4.50
C GLY A 388 17.29 7.23 3.80
N THR A 389 17.59 7.46 2.53
CA THR A 389 16.91 8.51 1.73
C THR A 389 17.15 8.33 0.24
N ASP A 390 16.33 8.98 -0.58
CA ASP A 390 16.55 9.02 -2.03
C ASP A 390 16.19 10.36 -2.66
N ARG A 391 16.69 10.55 -3.88
CA ARG A 391 16.27 11.63 -4.78
C ARG A 391 16.23 11.12 -6.20
N LEU A 392 15.04 11.14 -6.79
CA LEU A 392 14.80 10.68 -8.16
C LEU A 392 14.49 11.87 -9.06
N PHE A 393 15.13 11.89 -10.22
CA PHE A 393 14.89 12.84 -11.31
C PHE A 393 14.46 12.08 -12.56
N ALA A 394 13.41 12.54 -13.23
CA ALA A 394 13.04 12.07 -14.55
C ALA A 394 13.12 13.22 -15.56
N VAL A 395 13.70 12.94 -16.71
CA VAL A 395 13.85 13.89 -17.81
C VAL A 395 13.39 13.29 -19.13
N SER A 396 12.97 14.15 -20.05
CA SER A 396 12.56 13.77 -21.40
C SER A 396 13.02 14.81 -22.41
N ASN A 397 13.49 14.36 -23.56
CA ASN A 397 13.77 15.22 -24.72
C ASN A 397 12.68 15.12 -25.81
N GLY A 398 11.52 14.59 -25.46
CA GLY A 398 10.40 14.36 -26.37
C GLY A 398 10.46 13.02 -27.12
N THR A 399 11.65 12.47 -27.32
CA THR A 399 11.87 11.16 -27.97
C THR A 399 12.24 10.10 -26.93
N HIS A 400 13.08 10.46 -25.97
CA HIS A 400 13.63 9.59 -24.96
C HIS A 400 13.25 10.08 -23.56
N GLN A 401 13.17 9.13 -22.63
CA GLN A 401 13.05 9.39 -21.21
C GLN A 401 14.26 8.79 -20.48
N ALA A 402 14.75 9.47 -19.46
CA ALA A 402 15.82 8.98 -18.61
C ALA A 402 15.54 9.30 -17.15
N ILE A 403 16.00 8.44 -16.27
CA ILE A 403 15.91 8.57 -14.82
C ILE A 403 17.32 8.58 -14.23
N ALA A 404 17.54 9.49 -13.29
CA ALA A 404 18.66 9.48 -12.36
C ALA A 404 18.10 9.38 -10.94
N TRP A 405 18.42 8.29 -10.24
CA TRP A 405 17.90 8.00 -8.91
C TRP A 405 19.06 7.74 -7.95
N GLY A 406 19.40 8.74 -7.13
CA GLY A 406 20.37 8.60 -6.05
C GLY A 406 19.68 8.05 -4.81
N LEU A 407 20.25 7.02 -4.21
CA LEU A 407 19.79 6.41 -2.96
C LEU A 407 20.95 6.41 -1.97
N ARG A 408 20.67 6.73 -0.73
CA ARG A 408 21.61 6.59 0.37
C ARG A 408 21.03 5.63 1.40
N TRP A 409 21.91 4.77 1.89
CA TRP A 409 21.64 3.64 2.76
C TRP A 409 22.21 3.93 4.15
N ASP A 410 21.65 3.32 5.17
CA ASP A 410 22.08 3.51 6.56
C ASP A 410 23.47 2.95 6.79
N THR A 411 23.77 1.81 6.18
CA THR A 411 25.05 1.15 6.30
C THR A 411 25.67 0.78 4.94
N PRO A 412 27.01 0.56 4.91
CA PRO A 412 27.67 0.02 3.71
C PRO A 412 27.16 -1.36 3.28
N ASP A 413 26.68 -2.17 4.23
CA ASP A 413 26.16 -3.52 3.97
C ASP A 413 24.80 -3.43 3.27
N ASP A 414 23.91 -2.54 3.69
CA ASP A 414 22.61 -2.29 3.03
C ASP A 414 22.81 -1.80 1.59
N ALA A 415 23.76 -0.87 1.38
CA ALA A 415 24.13 -0.42 0.04
C ALA A 415 24.65 -1.57 -0.84
N ALA A 416 25.34 -2.54 -0.27
CA ALA A 416 25.81 -3.72 -0.99
C ALA A 416 24.66 -4.69 -1.29
N GLU A 417 23.77 -4.94 -0.34
CA GLU A 417 22.57 -5.78 -0.52
C GLU A 417 21.65 -5.23 -1.60
N PHE A 418 21.41 -3.92 -1.59
CA PHE A 418 20.67 -3.27 -2.67
C PHE A 418 21.37 -3.46 -4.01
N ALA A 419 22.69 -3.21 -4.10
CA ALA A 419 23.42 -3.34 -5.35
C ALA A 419 23.31 -4.75 -5.93
N ASP A 420 23.47 -5.79 -5.10
CA ASP A 420 23.33 -7.19 -5.48
C ASP A 420 21.90 -7.55 -5.91
N ALA A 421 20.90 -6.99 -5.21
CA ALA A 421 19.50 -7.17 -5.56
C ALA A 421 19.15 -6.46 -6.88
N PHE A 422 19.63 -5.22 -7.07
CA PHE A 422 19.38 -4.45 -8.28
C PHE A 422 20.11 -5.06 -9.51
N ASP A 423 21.31 -5.60 -9.35
CA ASP A 423 22.01 -6.33 -10.41
C ASP A 423 21.19 -7.56 -10.86
N ALA A 424 20.67 -8.34 -9.92
CA ALA A 424 19.78 -9.45 -10.26
C ALA A 424 18.45 -9.02 -10.87
N TYR A 425 17.91 -7.85 -10.46
CA TYR A 425 16.72 -7.26 -11.06
C TYR A 425 16.97 -6.90 -12.53
N ARG A 426 18.04 -6.14 -12.84
CA ARG A 426 18.35 -5.71 -14.20
C ARG A 426 18.66 -6.87 -15.15
N GLU A 427 19.30 -7.94 -14.64
CA GLU A 427 19.54 -9.17 -15.42
C GLU A 427 18.24 -9.84 -15.87
N ARG A 428 17.19 -9.82 -15.02
CA ARG A 428 15.89 -10.42 -15.32
C ARG A 428 14.98 -9.56 -16.18
N GLN A 429 15.10 -8.25 -16.09
CA GLN A 429 14.41 -7.32 -16.99
C GLN A 429 14.78 -7.59 -18.47
N GLY A 430 16.03 -7.97 -18.73
CA GLY A 430 16.50 -8.50 -19.99
C GLY A 430 16.00 -7.74 -21.23
N PRO A 431 15.79 -8.43 -22.36
CA PRO A 431 15.41 -7.80 -23.63
C PRO A 431 13.92 -7.39 -23.72
N THR A 432 13.14 -7.54 -22.67
CA THR A 432 11.69 -7.24 -22.66
C THR A 432 11.39 -5.76 -22.47
N THR A 433 12.34 -4.96 -22.01
CA THR A 433 12.20 -3.53 -21.80
C THR A 433 13.02 -2.71 -22.82
N PRO A 434 12.51 -1.55 -23.28
CA PRO A 434 13.30 -0.64 -24.11
C PRO A 434 14.37 0.15 -23.30
N TYR A 435 14.41 -0.01 -21.98
CA TYR A 435 15.32 0.70 -21.09
C TYR A 435 16.52 -0.17 -20.73
N ALA A 436 17.69 0.46 -20.72
CA ALA A 436 18.88 -0.08 -20.06
C ALA A 436 18.99 0.47 -18.64
N TYR A 437 19.72 -0.23 -17.80
CA TYR A 437 19.97 0.18 -16.41
C TYR A 437 21.45 0.15 -16.11
N ARG A 438 21.93 1.16 -15.36
CA ARG A 438 23.29 1.24 -14.88
C ARG A 438 23.27 1.63 -13.40
N LEU A 439 24.02 0.90 -12.58
CA LEU A 439 24.22 1.18 -11.17
C LEU A 439 25.64 1.71 -10.97
N GLU A 440 25.77 2.82 -10.27
CA GLU A 440 27.05 3.41 -9.85
C GLU A 440 27.07 3.48 -8.31
N ARG A 441 28.22 3.16 -7.72
CA ARG A 441 28.43 3.31 -6.27
C ARG A 441 29.28 4.55 -6.01
N LEU A 442 28.81 5.41 -5.09
CA LEU A 442 29.49 6.63 -4.67
C LEU A 442 29.83 6.52 -3.18
N GLY A 443 31.11 6.18 -2.90
CA GLY A 443 31.53 5.85 -1.53
C GLY A 443 30.99 4.50 -1.08
N SER A 444 30.72 4.34 0.22
CA SER A 444 30.29 3.07 0.81
C SER A 444 28.77 2.92 0.93
N GLU A 445 28.03 4.02 1.07
CA GLU A 445 26.61 4.03 1.46
C GLU A 445 25.68 4.63 0.39
N THR A 446 26.23 5.11 -0.74
CA THR A 446 25.40 5.75 -1.77
C THR A 446 25.49 5.01 -3.10
N THR A 447 24.33 4.79 -3.69
CA THR A 447 24.18 4.22 -5.02
C THR A 447 23.41 5.20 -5.92
N VAL A 448 23.71 5.17 -7.21
CA VAL A 448 22.95 5.91 -8.24
C VAL A 448 22.50 4.95 -9.30
N VAL A 449 21.19 4.82 -9.45
CA VAL A 449 20.55 4.08 -10.52
C VAL A 449 20.27 5.03 -11.68
N LEU A 450 20.76 4.67 -12.85
CA LEU A 450 20.41 5.32 -14.11
C LEU A 450 19.53 4.37 -14.94
N ALA A 451 18.44 4.88 -15.49
CA ALA A 451 17.58 4.13 -16.39
C ALA A 451 17.22 4.98 -17.61
N GLY A 452 17.28 4.39 -18.80
CA GLY A 452 17.04 5.10 -20.06
C GLY A 452 17.54 4.34 -21.26
N PRO A 453 17.51 4.95 -22.47
CA PRO A 453 18.10 4.35 -23.66
C PRO A 453 19.60 4.11 -23.51
N PRO A 454 20.16 3.03 -24.08
CA PRO A 454 21.57 2.67 -23.90
C PRO A 454 22.58 3.76 -24.31
N ASP A 455 22.28 4.51 -25.36
CA ASP A 455 23.11 5.62 -25.87
C ASP A 455 23.10 6.81 -24.89
N VAL A 456 21.96 7.14 -24.30
CA VAL A 456 21.84 8.16 -23.27
C VAL A 456 22.64 7.77 -22.03
N LEU A 457 22.49 6.52 -21.57
CA LEU A 457 23.25 6.03 -20.42
C LEU A 457 24.75 5.99 -20.68
N GLY A 458 25.17 5.65 -21.91
CA GLY A 458 26.57 5.66 -22.33
C GLY A 458 27.21 7.04 -22.28
N ALA A 459 26.42 8.10 -22.52
CA ALA A 459 26.87 9.49 -22.47
C ALA A 459 26.70 10.16 -21.11
N THR A 460 26.05 9.50 -20.16
CA THR A 460 25.81 10.02 -18.81
C THR A 460 27.01 9.76 -17.91
N THR A 461 27.44 10.78 -17.16
CA THR A 461 28.50 10.68 -16.15
C THR A 461 27.95 10.85 -14.74
N VAL A 462 28.52 10.12 -13.79
CA VAL A 462 28.19 10.18 -12.37
C VAL A 462 29.45 10.41 -11.56
N SER A 463 29.41 11.30 -10.58
CA SER A 463 30.49 11.56 -9.63
C SER A 463 29.94 12.01 -8.29
N GLY A 464 30.71 11.86 -7.23
CA GLY A 464 30.28 12.31 -5.89
C GLY A 464 30.90 11.52 -4.75
N SER A 465 30.15 11.46 -3.64
CA SER A 465 30.52 10.82 -2.38
C SER A 465 29.26 10.28 -1.68
N ASN A 466 29.39 9.76 -0.46
CA ASN A 466 28.21 9.31 0.32
C ASN A 466 27.11 10.34 0.50
N ALA A 467 27.44 11.64 0.58
CA ALA A 467 26.45 12.69 0.84
C ALA A 467 26.02 13.48 -0.41
N THR A 468 26.73 13.31 -1.53
CA THR A 468 26.51 14.14 -2.72
C THR A 468 26.73 13.32 -3.98
N ALA A 469 25.74 13.31 -4.86
CA ALA A 469 25.85 12.77 -6.21
C ALA A 469 25.67 13.89 -7.24
N THR A 470 26.47 13.87 -8.30
CA THR A 470 26.30 14.73 -9.46
C THR A 470 26.15 13.84 -10.69
N VAL A 471 25.02 13.96 -11.35
CA VAL A 471 24.68 13.24 -12.59
C VAL A 471 24.64 14.24 -13.72
N THR A 472 25.38 13.97 -14.81
CA THR A 472 25.37 14.81 -16.02
C THR A 472 24.90 13.99 -17.20
N ILE A 473 23.73 14.33 -17.75
CA ILE A 473 23.15 13.70 -18.95
C ILE A 473 23.51 14.57 -20.14
N ALA A 474 24.38 14.07 -21.01
CA ALA A 474 24.71 14.73 -22.25
C ALA A 474 23.55 14.65 -23.25
N GLY A 475 23.42 15.66 -24.10
CA GLY A 475 22.41 15.74 -25.14
C GLY A 475 22.86 15.10 -26.43
#